data_358035cd113232c1fd402fefa3268672
#
_entry.id   358035cd113232c1fd402fefa3268672
#
_cell.length_a   1.000
_cell.length_b   1.000
_cell.length_c   1.000
_cell.angle_alpha   90.00
_cell.angle_beta   90.00
_cell.angle_gamma   90.00
#
_symmetry.space_group_name_H-M   'P 1'
#
loop_
_entity.id
_entity.type
_entity.pdbx_description
1 polymer ?
#
loop_
_entity_poly.entity_id
_entity_poly.type
_entity_poly.pdbx_seq_one_letter_code
_entity_poly.pdbx_strand_id
1 'polypeptide(L)'
;LSLAAYGSKYPITFAVMFAAALLTGTLAAKLKAHAQLSARDAYRTKLLFDMNRQLQKAETPDEVYQMTATQIQKLMQRDVLIYPAQGDALLDGNVYPADGSSPYCIPDTDQEQNVIQWVWQNRKRAGATTQNFPKAKRLYLAIRTGQQVFGVVGIPMEKQTQPDAFTSSVLFSILGECALALESLRNAEEKEKAAVLAKNEQLRANLLRSISHDLRTPLTSISGNADTLLHSYNVLDEQTRKQIFTDIYDDAQWLTGLVENLLSVTKIADGSVKLRLSDQVVDDIVSEALRHIDRRSAEHHITVDCGDEPLLVRVDAGLIMQVLINLVNNAVKYTPAGSNIRITAIPR
;
A
#
# COMPACT_ATOMS: atom_id res chain seq x y z
N LEU A 1 63.10 -57.70 11.19
CA LEU A 1 63.78 -57.21 9.99
C LEU A 1 64.75 -56.13 10.43
N SER A 2 66.06 -56.46 10.57
CA SER A 2 67.04 -55.48 11.01
C SER A 2 67.36 -54.49 9.85
N LEU A 3 67.24 -53.22 10.08
CA LEU A 3 67.62 -52.12 9.15
C LEU A 3 69.16 -52.13 8.82
N ALA A 4 69.94 -52.98 9.44
CA ALA A 4 71.39 -53.12 9.25
C ALA A 4 71.81 -53.92 8.01
N ALA A 5 70.88 -54.60 7.29
CA ALA A 5 71.23 -55.44 6.14
C ALA A 5 71.22 -54.65 4.80
N TYR A 6 70.83 -53.41 4.82
CA TYR A 6 70.77 -52.59 3.57
C TYR A 6 71.67 -51.40 3.71
N GLY A 7 72.61 -51.21 2.77
CA GLY A 7 73.58 -50.13 2.79
C GLY A 7 73.00 -48.76 3.09
N SER A 8 73.78 -47.78 3.57
CA SER A 8 73.41 -46.48 4.12
C SER A 8 72.54 -45.59 3.22
N LYS A 9 72.27 -45.95 1.95
CA LYS A 9 71.45 -45.22 0.99
C LYS A 9 69.94 -45.49 1.19
N TYR A 10 69.50 -46.65 1.67
CA TYR A 10 68.11 -47.02 1.78
C TYR A 10 67.30 -46.28 2.88
N PRO A 11 67.90 -46.06 4.09
CA PRO A 11 67.22 -45.26 5.10
C PRO A 11 66.87 -43.83 4.68
N ILE A 12 67.79 -43.20 3.92
CA ILE A 12 67.64 -41.87 3.44
C ILE A 12 66.49 -41.81 2.40
N THR A 13 66.48 -42.77 1.47
CA THR A 13 65.42 -42.87 0.45
C THR A 13 64.03 -43.12 1.10
N PHE A 14 64.01 -44.00 2.15
CA PHE A 14 62.77 -44.25 2.87
C PHE A 14 62.31 -42.97 3.64
N ALA A 15 63.22 -42.26 4.31
CA ALA A 15 62.89 -41.01 4.99
C ALA A 15 62.33 -39.91 4.02
N VAL A 16 62.90 -39.78 2.83
CA VAL A 16 62.44 -38.85 1.78
C VAL A 16 61.09 -39.27 1.25
N MET A 17 60.90 -40.58 0.97
CA MET A 17 59.56 -41.07 0.52
C MET A 17 58.49 -40.90 1.60
N PHE A 18 58.82 -41.16 2.88
CA PHE A 18 57.89 -40.94 3.98
C PHE A 18 57.54 -39.47 4.16
N ALA A 19 58.51 -38.56 4.11
CA ALA A 19 58.28 -37.12 4.17
C ALA A 19 57.43 -36.64 2.98
N ALA A 20 57.69 -37.11 1.75
CA ALA A 20 56.89 -36.80 0.60
C ALA A 20 55.44 -37.33 0.72
N ALA A 21 55.28 -38.57 1.23
CA ALA A 21 53.93 -39.14 1.45
C ALA A 21 53.15 -38.35 2.52
N LEU A 22 53.83 -37.90 3.59
CA LEU A 22 53.22 -37.07 4.62
C LEU A 22 52.83 -35.69 4.11
N LEU A 23 53.68 -35.05 3.31
CA LEU A 23 53.40 -33.76 2.65
C LEU A 23 52.25 -33.87 1.68
N THR A 24 52.25 -34.88 0.81
CA THR A 24 51.16 -35.10 -0.17
C THR A 24 49.83 -35.43 0.53
N GLY A 25 49.88 -36.26 1.59
CA GLY A 25 48.68 -36.60 2.37
C GLY A 25 48.08 -35.37 3.09
N THR A 26 48.94 -34.56 3.73
CA THR A 26 48.45 -33.30 4.38
C THR A 26 47.96 -32.28 3.40
N LEU A 27 48.60 -32.15 2.22
CA LEU A 27 48.15 -31.24 1.16
C LEU A 27 46.83 -31.72 0.56
N ALA A 28 46.69 -33.02 0.28
CA ALA A 28 45.43 -33.59 -0.21
C ALA A 28 44.28 -33.44 0.80
N ALA A 29 44.53 -33.63 2.09
CA ALA A 29 43.54 -33.39 3.14
C ALA A 29 43.10 -31.92 3.20
N LYS A 30 44.06 -30.98 3.13
CA LYS A 30 43.75 -29.53 3.09
C LYS A 30 42.98 -29.16 1.83
N LEU A 31 43.36 -29.63 0.67
CA LEU A 31 42.62 -29.39 -0.59
C LEU A 31 41.21 -29.91 -0.51
N LYS A 32 40.98 -31.11 -0.01
CA LYS A 32 39.66 -31.69 0.20
C LYS A 32 38.81 -30.86 1.16
N ALA A 33 39.38 -30.41 2.29
CA ALA A 33 38.69 -29.55 3.23
C ALA A 33 38.32 -28.19 2.60
N HIS A 34 39.24 -27.56 1.84
CA HIS A 34 38.96 -26.34 1.11
C HIS A 34 37.88 -26.51 0.05
N ALA A 35 37.90 -27.58 -0.73
CA ALA A 35 36.90 -27.91 -1.71
C ALA A 35 35.50 -28.09 -1.10
N GLN A 36 35.42 -28.73 0.07
CA GLN A 36 34.17 -28.90 0.83
C GLN A 36 33.62 -27.56 1.36
N LEU A 37 34.48 -26.70 1.91
CA LEU A 37 34.09 -25.36 2.37
C LEU A 37 33.56 -24.52 1.18
N SER A 38 34.33 -24.49 0.07
CA SER A 38 33.93 -23.75 -1.12
C SER A 38 32.59 -24.24 -1.72
N ALA A 39 32.36 -25.55 -1.73
CA ALA A 39 31.10 -26.13 -2.17
C ALA A 39 29.91 -25.73 -1.28
N ARG A 40 30.13 -25.69 0.06
CA ARG A 40 29.11 -25.21 1.03
C ARG A 40 28.79 -23.71 0.84
N ASP A 41 29.80 -22.89 0.67
CA ASP A 41 29.64 -21.46 0.45
C ASP A 41 28.92 -21.17 -0.87
N ALA A 42 29.30 -21.89 -1.93
CA ALA A 42 28.64 -21.80 -3.23
C ALA A 42 27.14 -22.21 -3.14
N TYR A 43 26.85 -23.30 -2.43
CA TYR A 43 25.46 -23.75 -2.19
C TYR A 43 24.65 -22.71 -1.44
N ARG A 44 25.22 -22.15 -0.34
CA ARG A 44 24.58 -21.08 0.44
C ARG A 44 24.29 -19.86 -0.42
N THR A 45 25.29 -19.40 -1.17
CA THR A 45 25.14 -18.21 -2.05
C THR A 45 24.06 -18.43 -3.10
N LYS A 46 24.05 -19.59 -3.74
CA LYS A 46 23.02 -19.95 -4.73
C LYS A 46 21.62 -19.97 -4.11
N LEU A 47 21.47 -20.60 -2.95
CA LEU A 47 20.18 -20.68 -2.25
C LEU A 47 19.65 -19.30 -1.90
N LEU A 48 20.49 -18.42 -1.35
CA LEU A 48 20.12 -17.05 -0.99
C LEU A 48 19.79 -16.20 -2.23
N PHE A 49 20.55 -16.38 -3.31
CA PHE A 49 20.28 -15.67 -4.57
C PHE A 49 18.92 -16.08 -5.16
N ASP A 50 18.64 -17.39 -5.24
CA ASP A 50 17.38 -17.92 -5.75
C ASP A 50 16.20 -17.46 -4.87
N MET A 51 16.38 -17.47 -3.54
CA MET A 51 15.40 -17.00 -2.59
C MET A 51 15.13 -15.49 -2.73
N ASN A 52 16.18 -14.67 -2.79
CA ASN A 52 16.03 -13.22 -2.97
C ASN A 52 15.26 -12.90 -4.25
N ARG A 53 15.59 -13.58 -5.35
CA ARG A 53 14.88 -13.43 -6.63
C ARG A 53 13.39 -13.81 -6.55
N GLN A 54 13.04 -14.80 -5.73
CA GLN A 54 11.65 -15.19 -5.52
C GLN A 54 10.93 -14.17 -4.62
N LEU A 55 11.56 -13.76 -3.53
CA LEU A 55 10.99 -12.79 -2.58
C LEU A 55 10.74 -11.41 -3.21
N GLN A 56 11.57 -10.99 -4.17
CA GLN A 56 11.36 -9.75 -4.91
C GLN A 56 10.09 -9.74 -5.78
N LYS A 57 9.49 -10.91 -6.03
CA LYS A 57 8.24 -11.03 -6.79
C LYS A 57 7.01 -11.13 -5.91
N ALA A 58 7.19 -11.26 -4.61
CA ALA A 58 6.10 -11.32 -3.66
C ALA A 58 5.42 -9.96 -3.56
N GLU A 59 4.11 -9.95 -3.67
CA GLU A 59 3.27 -8.74 -3.57
C GLU A 59 2.62 -8.63 -2.19
N THR A 60 2.57 -9.72 -1.45
CA THR A 60 1.93 -9.79 -0.14
C THR A 60 2.85 -10.37 0.94
N PRO A 61 2.69 -9.96 2.21
CA PRO A 61 3.44 -10.55 3.32
C PRO A 61 3.23 -12.07 3.45
N ASP A 62 2.04 -12.57 3.16
CA ASP A 62 1.71 -14.00 3.25
C ASP A 62 2.52 -14.82 2.24
N GLU A 63 2.71 -14.32 1.02
CA GLU A 63 3.58 -14.95 0.02
C GLU A 63 5.03 -15.02 0.52
N VAL A 64 5.53 -13.96 1.15
CA VAL A 64 6.88 -13.94 1.73
C VAL A 64 7.02 -15.01 2.82
N TYR A 65 6.04 -15.14 3.72
CA TYR A 65 6.05 -16.16 4.76
C TYR A 65 5.99 -17.57 4.17
N GLN A 66 5.13 -17.80 3.19
CA GLN A 66 4.99 -19.10 2.53
C GLN A 66 6.29 -19.52 1.81
N MET A 67 6.92 -18.61 1.06
CA MET A 67 8.19 -18.85 0.40
C MET A 67 9.29 -19.15 1.43
N THR A 68 9.34 -18.39 2.52
CA THR A 68 10.29 -18.58 3.61
C THR A 68 10.10 -19.94 4.29
N ALA A 69 8.86 -20.29 4.62
CA ALA A 69 8.54 -21.60 5.19
C ALA A 69 9.01 -22.73 4.28
N THR A 70 8.73 -22.66 2.98
CA THR A 70 9.16 -23.64 1.98
C THR A 70 10.68 -23.82 1.93
N GLN A 71 11.44 -22.73 2.04
CA GLN A 71 12.92 -22.82 2.05
C GLN A 71 13.44 -23.45 3.35
N ILE A 72 12.85 -23.10 4.50
CA ILE A 72 13.20 -23.69 5.80
C ILE A 72 12.85 -25.20 5.81
N GLN A 73 11.70 -25.57 5.26
CA GLN A 73 11.29 -26.98 5.10
C GLN A 73 12.29 -27.78 4.28
N LYS A 74 12.74 -27.25 3.14
CA LYS A 74 13.78 -27.90 2.31
C LYS A 74 15.09 -28.07 3.06
N LEU A 75 15.46 -27.08 3.91
CA LEU A 75 16.69 -27.12 4.68
C LEU A 75 16.63 -28.08 5.88
N MET A 76 15.50 -28.07 6.59
CA MET A 76 15.34 -28.77 7.88
C MET A 76 14.58 -30.10 7.78
N GLN A 77 13.83 -30.34 6.69
CA GLN A 77 12.93 -31.48 6.48
C GLN A 77 11.92 -31.62 7.63
N ARG A 78 11.34 -30.49 8.07
CA ARG A 78 10.43 -30.40 9.21
C ARG A 78 9.32 -29.40 8.93
N ASP A 79 8.22 -29.52 9.66
CA ASP A 79 7.16 -28.50 9.66
C ASP A 79 7.72 -27.17 10.13
N VAL A 80 7.15 -26.07 9.62
CA VAL A 80 7.53 -24.71 10.01
C VAL A 80 6.28 -23.98 10.46
N LEU A 81 6.35 -23.36 11.62
CA LEU A 81 5.33 -22.49 12.15
C LEU A 81 5.77 -21.06 11.99
N ILE A 82 4.90 -20.18 11.51
CA ILE A 82 5.19 -18.76 11.41
C ILE A 82 4.07 -17.99 12.10
N TYR A 83 4.46 -17.11 13.01
CA TYR A 83 3.61 -16.16 13.73
C TYR A 83 3.87 -14.77 13.14
N PRO A 84 3.02 -14.28 12.22
CA PRO A 84 3.19 -12.96 11.62
C PRO A 84 3.03 -11.86 12.66
N ALA A 85 3.74 -10.75 12.48
CA ALA A 85 3.52 -9.54 13.26
C ALA A 85 2.62 -8.56 12.53
N GLN A 86 1.66 -7.97 13.24
CA GLN A 86 0.85 -6.86 12.76
C GLN A 86 0.89 -5.72 13.78
N GLY A 87 1.60 -4.65 13.43
CA GLY A 87 1.89 -3.56 14.39
C GLY A 87 2.70 -4.07 15.58
N ASP A 88 2.18 -3.87 16.79
CA ASP A 88 2.81 -4.27 18.06
C ASP A 88 2.28 -5.62 18.60
N ALA A 89 1.61 -6.41 17.79
CA ALA A 89 1.08 -7.71 18.18
C ALA A 89 1.51 -8.83 17.22
N LEU A 90 1.59 -10.05 17.76
CA LEU A 90 1.70 -11.27 16.96
C LEU A 90 0.31 -11.81 16.66
N LEU A 91 0.12 -12.27 15.42
CA LEU A 91 -1.05 -13.01 15.01
C LEU A 91 -0.89 -14.50 15.35
N ASP A 92 -1.99 -15.24 15.21
CA ASP A 92 -2.00 -16.69 15.36
C ASP A 92 -1.03 -17.36 14.40
N GLY A 93 -0.41 -18.45 14.86
CA GLY A 93 0.61 -19.17 14.09
C GLY A 93 0.01 -20.02 12.98
N ASN A 94 0.55 -19.88 11.79
CA ASN A 94 0.28 -20.76 10.66
C ASN A 94 1.33 -21.88 10.60
N VAL A 95 0.86 -23.14 10.51
CA VAL A 95 1.70 -24.30 10.30
C VAL A 95 1.85 -24.56 8.82
N TYR A 96 3.05 -24.67 8.36
CA TYR A 96 3.42 -25.06 7.01
C TYR A 96 3.99 -26.49 7.10
N PRO A 97 3.23 -27.52 6.66
CA PRO A 97 3.64 -28.92 6.79
C PRO A 97 4.75 -29.29 5.81
N ALA A 98 5.69 -30.13 6.25
CA ALA A 98 6.84 -30.56 5.44
C ALA A 98 6.45 -31.42 4.22
N ASP A 99 5.26 -32.03 4.25
CA ASP A 99 4.70 -32.81 3.14
C ASP A 99 4.12 -31.95 1.99
N GLY A 100 4.11 -30.61 2.14
CA GLY A 100 3.61 -29.68 1.16
C GLY A 100 2.09 -29.53 1.13
N SER A 101 1.38 -30.08 2.12
CA SER A 101 -0.07 -29.85 2.27
C SER A 101 -0.36 -28.36 2.61
N SER A 102 -1.63 -27.97 2.51
CA SER A 102 -2.03 -26.58 2.77
C SER A 102 -1.73 -26.14 4.21
N PRO A 103 -1.29 -24.90 4.42
CA PRO A 103 -1.09 -24.36 5.76
C PRO A 103 -2.37 -24.41 6.59
N TYR A 104 -2.23 -24.65 7.90
CA TYR A 104 -3.34 -24.68 8.85
C TYR A 104 -2.92 -24.04 10.19
N CYS A 105 -3.89 -23.59 10.96
CA CYS A 105 -3.67 -23.00 12.26
C CYS A 105 -3.83 -24.04 13.37
N ILE A 106 -2.91 -24.05 14.33
CA ILE A 106 -3.01 -24.86 15.55
C ILE A 106 -2.97 -23.94 16.77
N PRO A 107 -3.89 -24.07 17.73
CA PRO A 107 -3.80 -23.35 18.98
C PRO A 107 -2.55 -23.81 19.75
N ASP A 108 -1.74 -22.84 20.18
CA ASP A 108 -0.56 -23.11 21.00
C ASP A 108 -0.95 -23.38 22.46
N THR A 109 -0.12 -24.16 23.13
CA THR A 109 -0.23 -24.30 24.59
C THR A 109 0.28 -23.04 25.28
N ASP A 110 -0.21 -22.71 26.47
CA ASP A 110 0.23 -21.54 27.25
C ASP A 110 1.77 -21.46 27.41
N GLN A 111 2.43 -22.61 27.49
CA GLN A 111 3.89 -22.67 27.61
C GLN A 111 4.56 -22.22 26.31
N GLU A 112 4.08 -22.63 25.15
CA GLU A 112 4.64 -22.24 23.85
C GLU A 112 4.39 -20.76 23.57
N GLN A 113 3.20 -20.24 23.92
CA GLN A 113 2.88 -18.82 23.80
C GLN A 113 3.82 -17.92 24.60
N ASN A 114 4.17 -18.32 25.82
CA ASN A 114 5.15 -17.58 26.65
C ASN A 114 6.53 -17.52 25.98
N VAL A 115 6.97 -18.59 25.31
CA VAL A 115 8.26 -18.62 24.60
C VAL A 115 8.20 -17.72 23.37
N ILE A 116 7.10 -17.78 22.59
CA ILE A 116 6.90 -16.95 21.41
C ILE A 116 6.94 -15.47 21.78
N GLN A 117 6.19 -15.09 22.82
CA GLN A 117 6.16 -13.71 23.33
C GLN A 117 7.53 -13.25 23.82
N TRP A 118 8.27 -14.14 24.50
CA TRP A 118 9.63 -13.82 24.94
C TRP A 118 10.57 -13.58 23.76
N VAL A 119 10.51 -14.42 22.71
CA VAL A 119 11.31 -14.26 21.48
C VAL A 119 10.96 -12.94 20.77
N TRP A 120 9.68 -12.63 20.71
CA TRP A 120 9.18 -11.37 20.16
C TRP A 120 9.77 -10.15 20.87
N GLN A 121 9.71 -10.13 22.21
CA GLN A 121 10.16 -9.01 23.02
C GLN A 121 11.69 -8.90 23.08
N ASN A 122 12.38 -10.04 23.27
CA ASN A 122 13.83 -10.05 23.48
C ASN A 122 14.64 -10.19 22.17
N ARG A 123 13.99 -10.52 21.04
CA ARG A 123 14.63 -10.65 19.73
C ARG A 123 15.76 -11.67 19.70
N LYS A 124 15.74 -12.63 20.62
CA LYS A 124 16.73 -13.69 20.79
C LYS A 124 16.06 -15.04 20.57
N ARG A 125 16.85 -16.02 20.10
CA ARG A 125 16.37 -17.39 19.97
C ARG A 125 16.04 -17.98 21.34
N ALA A 126 14.99 -18.78 21.40
CA ALA A 126 14.58 -19.50 22.60
C ALA A 126 13.91 -20.83 22.23
N GLY A 127 13.65 -21.67 23.22
CA GLY A 127 13.04 -22.98 23.07
C GLY A 127 14.02 -24.11 22.95
N ALA A 128 13.61 -25.19 22.30
CA ALA A 128 14.39 -26.40 22.16
C ALA A 128 15.84 -26.12 21.72
N THR A 129 16.80 -26.84 22.26
CA THR A 129 18.26 -26.71 21.98
C THR A 129 18.91 -25.38 22.37
N THR A 130 18.18 -24.50 23.09
CA THR A 130 18.73 -23.24 23.61
C THR A 130 18.81 -23.22 25.14
N GLN A 131 19.50 -22.20 25.69
CA GLN A 131 19.53 -21.99 27.14
C GLN A 131 18.23 -21.42 27.72
N ASN A 132 17.46 -20.70 26.85
CA ASN A 132 16.20 -20.10 27.24
C ASN A 132 15.06 -21.04 26.89
N PHE A 133 14.27 -21.48 27.86
CA PHE A 133 13.14 -22.38 27.69
C PHE A 133 13.50 -23.75 27.05
N PRO A 134 14.51 -24.49 27.58
CA PRO A 134 14.99 -25.73 26.95
C PRO A 134 13.95 -26.87 26.92
N LYS A 135 12.87 -26.76 27.71
CA LYS A 135 11.75 -27.72 27.74
C LYS A 135 10.72 -27.54 26.66
N ALA A 136 10.75 -26.43 25.91
CA ALA A 136 9.86 -26.22 24.78
C ALA A 136 10.09 -27.27 23.68
N LYS A 137 9.04 -27.61 22.95
CA LYS A 137 9.11 -28.63 21.89
C LYS A 137 9.73 -28.09 20.60
N ARG A 138 9.74 -26.78 20.44
CA ARG A 138 10.17 -26.09 19.21
C ARG A 138 11.30 -25.11 19.48
N LEU A 139 12.14 -24.90 18.47
CA LEU A 139 13.11 -23.81 18.42
C LEU A 139 12.40 -22.59 17.84
N TYR A 140 12.43 -21.46 18.54
CA TYR A 140 11.82 -20.22 18.12
C TYR A 140 12.87 -19.17 17.77
N LEU A 141 12.67 -18.49 16.63
CA LEU A 141 13.56 -17.49 16.05
C LEU A 141 12.76 -16.28 15.59
N ALA A 142 13.25 -15.07 15.84
CA ALA A 142 12.63 -13.86 15.34
C ALA A 142 12.98 -13.59 13.85
N ILE A 143 11.99 -13.24 13.05
CA ILE A 143 12.15 -12.66 11.71
C ILE A 143 12.32 -11.16 11.92
N ARG A 144 13.54 -10.62 11.74
CA ARG A 144 13.81 -9.22 12.08
C ARG A 144 14.88 -8.56 11.23
N THR A 145 14.76 -7.24 11.05
CA THR A 145 15.83 -6.35 10.59
C THR A 145 16.09 -5.32 11.69
N GLY A 146 17.35 -5.18 12.09
CA GLY A 146 17.73 -4.22 13.15
C GLY A 146 16.88 -4.37 14.41
N GLN A 147 16.08 -3.35 14.71
CA GLN A 147 15.19 -3.31 15.88
C GLN A 147 13.76 -3.82 15.58
N GLN A 148 13.40 -3.94 14.31
CA GLN A 148 12.05 -4.31 13.91
C GLN A 148 11.90 -5.83 13.78
N VAL A 149 10.84 -6.37 14.37
CA VAL A 149 10.45 -7.78 14.25
C VAL A 149 9.20 -7.88 13.41
N PHE A 150 9.22 -8.75 12.40
CA PHE A 150 8.11 -9.00 11.48
C PHE A 150 7.36 -10.29 11.81
N GLY A 151 7.89 -11.10 12.70
CA GLY A 151 7.26 -12.33 13.14
C GLY A 151 8.20 -13.24 13.89
N VAL A 152 7.69 -14.40 14.30
CA VAL A 152 8.45 -15.45 14.96
C VAL A 152 8.28 -16.76 14.20
N VAL A 153 9.37 -17.48 13.96
CA VAL A 153 9.36 -18.81 13.36
C VAL A 153 9.55 -19.85 14.45
N GLY A 154 8.71 -20.88 14.45
CA GLY A 154 8.82 -22.06 15.31
C GLY A 154 9.15 -23.30 14.48
N ILE A 155 10.19 -24.04 14.86
CA ILE A 155 10.62 -25.27 14.17
C ILE A 155 10.61 -26.41 15.20
N PRO A 156 9.84 -27.50 15.01
CA PRO A 156 9.86 -28.67 15.87
C PRO A 156 11.26 -29.25 15.92
N MET A 157 11.76 -29.51 17.13
CA MET A 157 13.07 -30.11 17.30
C MET A 157 12.94 -31.46 18.02
N GLU A 158 13.50 -32.52 17.46
CA GLU A 158 13.62 -33.77 18.16
C GLU A 158 14.63 -33.66 19.29
N LYS A 159 14.41 -34.41 20.34
CA LYS A 159 15.25 -34.33 21.56
C LYS A 159 16.75 -34.41 21.19
N GLN A 160 17.46 -33.32 21.51
CA GLN A 160 18.94 -33.20 21.48
C GLN A 160 19.65 -33.03 20.11
N THR A 161 18.95 -32.95 18.99
CA THR A 161 19.62 -32.71 17.70
C THR A 161 19.73 -31.21 17.44
N GLN A 162 20.83 -30.57 17.83
CA GLN A 162 21.12 -29.18 17.42
C GLN A 162 21.44 -29.17 15.93
N PRO A 163 20.91 -28.16 15.18
CA PRO A 163 21.36 -27.94 13.82
C PRO A 163 22.85 -27.66 13.80
N ASP A 164 23.59 -28.22 12.85
CA ASP A 164 25.01 -27.91 12.67
C ASP A 164 25.24 -26.41 12.40
N ALA A 165 26.47 -25.96 12.53
CA ALA A 165 26.82 -24.55 12.38
C ALA A 165 26.45 -24.02 10.97
N PHE A 166 26.59 -24.86 9.95
CA PHE A 166 26.24 -24.50 8.58
C PHE A 166 24.70 -24.30 8.40
N THR A 167 23.90 -25.28 8.82
CA THR A 167 22.43 -25.22 8.79
C THR A 167 21.90 -24.00 9.57
N SER A 168 22.45 -23.76 10.76
CA SER A 168 22.11 -22.58 11.56
C SER A 168 22.42 -21.27 10.83
N SER A 169 23.60 -21.18 10.20
CA SER A 169 23.98 -19.98 9.41
C SER A 169 23.08 -19.74 8.23
N VAL A 170 22.70 -20.80 7.50
CA VAL A 170 21.76 -20.71 6.36
C VAL A 170 20.37 -20.28 6.85
N LEU A 171 19.88 -20.87 7.96
CA LEU A 171 18.61 -20.54 8.56
C LEU A 171 18.52 -19.05 8.94
N PHE A 172 19.54 -18.51 9.62
CA PHE A 172 19.60 -17.08 9.93
C PHE A 172 19.62 -16.19 8.70
N SER A 173 20.31 -16.63 7.64
CA SER A 173 20.32 -15.90 6.38
C SER A 173 18.95 -15.89 5.70
N ILE A 174 18.24 -17.02 5.69
CA ILE A 174 16.86 -17.13 5.19
C ILE A 174 15.93 -16.17 5.94
N LEU A 175 16.00 -16.16 7.29
CA LEU A 175 15.18 -15.26 8.09
C LEU A 175 15.53 -13.79 7.87
N GLY A 176 16.79 -13.47 7.61
CA GLY A 176 17.25 -12.14 7.26
C GLY A 176 16.67 -11.65 5.92
N GLU A 177 16.73 -12.49 4.87
CA GLU A 177 16.13 -12.17 3.56
C GLU A 177 14.60 -12.02 3.65
N CYS A 178 13.93 -12.88 4.42
CA CYS A 178 12.51 -12.76 4.71
C CYS A 178 12.19 -11.40 5.35
N ALA A 179 12.93 -11.03 6.38
CA ALA A 179 12.73 -9.76 7.07
C ALA A 179 12.95 -8.54 6.18
N LEU A 180 13.98 -8.58 5.31
CA LEU A 180 14.23 -7.51 4.33
C LEU A 180 13.10 -7.38 3.30
N ALA A 181 12.56 -8.51 2.82
CA ALA A 181 11.43 -8.51 1.90
C ALA A 181 10.17 -7.90 2.55
N LEU A 182 9.85 -8.29 3.79
CA LEU A 182 8.72 -7.73 4.55
C LEU A 182 8.90 -6.24 4.84
N GLU A 183 10.11 -5.81 5.18
CA GLU A 183 10.44 -4.39 5.36
C GLU A 183 10.25 -3.60 4.07
N SER A 184 10.66 -4.17 2.94
CA SER A 184 10.48 -3.55 1.61
C SER A 184 9.01 -3.36 1.26
N LEU A 185 8.17 -4.39 1.46
CA LEU A 185 6.72 -4.31 1.22
C LEU A 185 6.07 -3.26 2.12
N ARG A 186 6.38 -3.24 3.40
CA ARG A 186 5.87 -2.24 4.32
C ARG A 186 6.27 -0.82 3.93
N ASN A 187 7.55 -0.60 3.59
CA ASN A 187 8.03 0.71 3.15
C ASN A 187 7.36 1.17 1.85
N ALA A 188 7.06 0.24 0.93
CA ALA A 188 6.31 0.55 -0.29
C ALA A 188 4.88 1.01 0.03
N GLU A 189 4.18 0.30 0.93
CA GLU A 189 2.84 0.65 1.38
C GLU A 189 2.80 2.01 2.10
N GLU A 190 3.76 2.27 2.99
CA GLU A 190 3.87 3.56 3.70
C GLU A 190 4.14 4.71 2.73
N LYS A 191 4.99 4.52 1.73
CA LYS A 191 5.26 5.50 0.68
C LYS A 191 4.03 5.79 -0.18
N GLU A 192 3.27 4.77 -0.54
CA GLU A 192 2.03 4.92 -1.30
C GLU A 192 1.00 5.73 -0.51
N LYS A 193 0.77 5.39 0.76
CA LYS A 193 -0.11 6.14 1.66
C LYS A 193 0.31 7.61 1.79
N ALA A 194 1.61 7.86 1.97
CA ALA A 194 2.16 9.21 2.06
C ALA A 194 1.99 9.99 0.75
N ALA A 195 2.18 9.34 -0.41
CA ALA A 195 1.99 9.95 -1.72
C ALA A 195 0.53 10.35 -1.98
N VAL A 196 -0.42 9.47 -1.61
CA VAL A 196 -1.87 9.76 -1.71
C VAL A 196 -2.23 10.95 -0.82
N LEU A 197 -1.75 10.97 0.43
CA LEU A 197 -2.00 12.08 1.34
C LEU A 197 -1.42 13.41 0.81
N ALA A 198 -0.18 13.40 0.35
CA ALA A 198 0.47 14.59 -0.23
C ALA A 198 -0.28 15.10 -1.47
N LYS A 199 -0.76 14.20 -2.33
CA LYS A 199 -1.56 14.56 -3.50
C LYS A 199 -2.89 15.22 -3.11
N ASN A 200 -3.56 14.70 -2.08
CA ASN A 200 -4.81 15.28 -1.57
C ASN A 200 -4.58 16.68 -0.98
N GLU A 201 -3.51 16.87 -0.21
CA GLU A 201 -3.15 18.20 0.32
C GLU A 201 -2.80 19.20 -0.81
N GLN A 202 -2.08 18.74 -1.84
CA GLN A 202 -1.78 19.55 -3.02
C GLN A 202 -3.06 19.98 -3.77
N LEU A 203 -4.00 19.06 -3.95
CA LEU A 203 -5.30 19.35 -4.56
C LEU A 203 -6.08 20.38 -3.72
N ARG A 204 -6.13 20.21 -2.40
CA ARG A 204 -6.75 21.17 -1.47
C ARG A 204 -6.15 22.57 -1.61
N ALA A 205 -4.81 22.66 -1.59
CA ALA A 205 -4.11 23.93 -1.72
C ALA A 205 -4.40 24.62 -3.07
N ASN A 206 -4.42 23.85 -4.16
CA ASN A 206 -4.73 24.37 -5.49
C ASN A 206 -6.19 24.87 -5.59
N LEU A 207 -7.14 24.10 -5.04
CA LEU A 207 -8.55 24.52 -4.98
C LEU A 207 -8.72 25.81 -4.20
N LEU A 208 -8.14 25.94 -3.01
CA LEU A 208 -8.21 27.16 -2.21
C LEU A 208 -7.61 28.37 -2.93
N ARG A 209 -6.51 28.17 -3.66
CA ARG A 209 -5.89 29.24 -4.46
C ARG A 209 -6.80 29.70 -5.61
N SER A 210 -7.39 28.74 -6.35
CA SER A 210 -8.34 29.04 -7.44
C SER A 210 -9.56 29.78 -6.91
N ILE A 211 -10.18 29.28 -5.84
CA ILE A 211 -11.33 29.89 -5.20
C ILE A 211 -11.02 31.34 -4.75
N SER A 212 -9.85 31.53 -4.12
CA SER A 212 -9.43 32.87 -3.67
C SER A 212 -9.27 33.85 -4.83
N HIS A 213 -8.76 33.38 -5.96
CA HIS A 213 -8.65 34.18 -7.17
C HIS A 213 -10.04 34.53 -7.74
N ASP A 214 -10.90 33.52 -7.84
CA ASP A 214 -12.24 33.68 -8.44
C ASP A 214 -13.17 34.52 -7.56
N LEU A 215 -13.00 34.51 -6.24
CA LEU A 215 -13.69 35.42 -5.32
C LEU A 215 -13.18 36.85 -5.42
N ARG A 216 -11.87 37.07 -5.62
CA ARG A 216 -11.26 38.40 -5.62
C ARG A 216 -11.73 39.25 -6.80
N THR A 217 -11.87 38.66 -7.98
CA THR A 217 -12.23 39.40 -9.21
C THR A 217 -13.56 40.12 -9.10
N PRO A 218 -14.70 39.46 -8.82
CA PRO A 218 -15.99 40.13 -8.70
C PRO A 218 -16.03 41.05 -7.47
N LEU A 219 -15.36 40.70 -6.37
CA LEU A 219 -15.31 41.56 -5.19
C LEU A 219 -14.60 42.89 -5.49
N THR A 220 -13.54 42.85 -6.30
CA THR A 220 -12.82 44.08 -6.75
C THR A 220 -13.71 44.89 -7.68
N SER A 221 -14.46 44.25 -8.58
CA SER A 221 -15.43 44.90 -9.48
C SER A 221 -16.55 45.58 -8.69
N ILE A 222 -17.18 44.89 -7.75
CA ILE A 222 -18.22 45.45 -6.87
C ILE A 222 -17.66 46.66 -6.08
N SER A 223 -16.48 46.53 -5.49
CA SER A 223 -15.87 47.60 -4.71
C SER A 223 -15.54 48.83 -5.58
N GLY A 224 -14.98 48.61 -6.79
CA GLY A 224 -14.67 49.70 -7.71
C GLY A 224 -15.91 50.42 -8.25
N ASN A 225 -16.94 49.65 -8.62
CA ASN A 225 -18.24 50.16 -9.07
C ASN A 225 -18.94 50.96 -7.95
N ALA A 226 -18.93 50.43 -6.71
CA ALA A 226 -19.49 51.13 -5.56
C ALA A 226 -18.73 52.45 -5.24
N ASP A 227 -17.38 52.41 -5.31
CA ASP A 227 -16.56 53.60 -5.13
C ASP A 227 -16.83 54.68 -6.17
N THR A 228 -17.02 54.28 -7.46
CA THR A 228 -17.38 55.16 -8.54
C THR A 228 -18.74 55.84 -8.29
N LEU A 229 -19.74 55.07 -7.80
CA LEU A 229 -21.03 55.62 -7.42
C LEU A 229 -20.91 56.59 -6.23
N LEU A 230 -20.10 56.30 -5.23
CA LEU A 230 -19.93 57.16 -4.04
C LEU A 230 -19.32 58.53 -4.40
N HIS A 231 -18.32 58.54 -5.29
CA HIS A 231 -17.56 59.78 -5.55
C HIS A 231 -18.07 60.54 -6.81
N SER A 232 -18.72 59.86 -7.74
CA SER A 232 -19.05 60.44 -9.05
C SER A 232 -20.55 60.41 -9.38
N TYR A 233 -21.44 60.09 -8.47
CA TYR A 233 -22.88 59.90 -8.70
C TYR A 233 -23.55 61.02 -9.47
N ASN A 234 -23.23 62.27 -9.13
CA ASN A 234 -23.86 63.46 -9.74
C ASN A 234 -23.30 63.81 -11.13
N VAL A 235 -22.18 63.23 -11.51
CA VAL A 235 -21.52 63.49 -12.82
C VAL A 235 -21.89 62.38 -13.84
N LEU A 236 -22.30 61.23 -13.36
CA LEU A 236 -22.71 60.09 -14.21
C LEU A 236 -24.11 60.32 -14.77
N ASP A 237 -24.33 59.95 -16.03
CA ASP A 237 -25.66 59.89 -16.59
C ASP A 237 -26.50 58.72 -16.05
N GLU A 238 -27.80 58.73 -16.25
CA GLU A 238 -28.70 57.73 -15.67
C GLU A 238 -28.44 56.33 -16.23
N GLN A 239 -28.06 56.22 -17.51
CA GLN A 239 -27.77 54.95 -18.14
C GLN A 239 -26.49 54.29 -17.56
N THR A 240 -25.44 55.07 -17.38
CA THR A 240 -24.18 54.59 -16.75
C THR A 240 -24.42 54.18 -15.30
N ARG A 241 -25.19 54.97 -14.51
CA ARG A 241 -25.53 54.59 -13.12
C ARG A 241 -26.28 53.26 -13.09
N LYS A 242 -27.28 53.10 -13.97
CA LYS A 242 -28.05 51.85 -14.06
C LYS A 242 -27.17 50.64 -14.43
N GLN A 243 -26.24 50.85 -15.36
CA GLN A 243 -25.28 49.81 -15.72
C GLN A 243 -24.40 49.38 -14.53
N ILE A 244 -23.85 50.36 -13.81
CA ILE A 244 -23.00 50.09 -12.63
C ILE A 244 -23.79 49.33 -11.54
N PHE A 245 -25.03 49.70 -11.27
CA PHE A 245 -25.87 48.95 -10.34
C PHE A 245 -26.14 47.51 -10.82
N THR A 246 -26.37 47.32 -12.14
CA THR A 246 -26.55 45.98 -12.71
C THR A 246 -25.29 45.14 -12.57
N ASP A 247 -24.13 45.73 -12.85
CA ASP A 247 -22.83 45.03 -12.73
C ASP A 247 -22.57 44.59 -11.29
N ILE A 248 -22.85 45.46 -10.30
CA ILE A 248 -22.74 45.12 -8.88
C ILE A 248 -23.68 43.97 -8.50
N TYR A 249 -24.92 44.01 -8.98
CA TYR A 249 -25.92 42.99 -8.71
C TYR A 249 -25.54 41.65 -9.31
N ASP A 250 -25.09 41.63 -10.55
CA ASP A 250 -24.70 40.42 -11.27
C ASP A 250 -23.44 39.77 -10.61
N ASP A 251 -22.45 40.56 -10.25
CA ASP A 251 -21.25 40.10 -9.54
C ASP A 251 -21.61 39.52 -8.17
N ALA A 252 -22.52 40.15 -7.42
CA ALA A 252 -22.99 39.67 -6.12
C ALA A 252 -23.76 38.34 -6.26
N GLN A 253 -24.61 38.20 -7.26
CA GLN A 253 -25.33 36.95 -7.54
C GLN A 253 -24.36 35.81 -7.92
N TRP A 254 -23.36 36.14 -8.75
CA TRP A 254 -22.32 35.18 -9.11
C TRP A 254 -21.53 34.68 -7.89
N LEU A 255 -21.13 35.60 -6.97
CA LEU A 255 -20.47 35.24 -5.71
C LEU A 255 -21.32 34.33 -4.83
N THR A 256 -22.61 34.60 -4.74
CA THR A 256 -23.55 33.76 -3.97
C THR A 256 -23.57 32.34 -4.53
N GLY A 257 -23.71 32.18 -5.85
CA GLY A 257 -23.68 30.87 -6.51
C GLY A 257 -22.34 30.12 -6.33
N LEU A 258 -21.20 30.85 -6.35
CA LEU A 258 -19.89 30.26 -6.12
C LEU A 258 -19.76 29.71 -4.69
N VAL A 259 -20.23 30.46 -3.68
CA VAL A 259 -20.22 30.02 -2.28
C VAL A 259 -21.11 28.80 -2.06
N GLU A 260 -22.30 28.76 -2.66
CA GLU A 260 -23.21 27.60 -2.57
C GLU A 260 -22.58 26.35 -3.19
N ASN A 261 -21.93 26.49 -4.35
CA ASN A 261 -21.21 25.38 -4.99
C ASN A 261 -20.05 24.88 -4.11
N LEU A 262 -19.29 25.78 -3.48
CA LEU A 262 -18.20 25.42 -2.59
C LEU A 262 -18.69 24.68 -1.34
N LEU A 263 -19.79 25.16 -0.74
CA LEU A 263 -20.41 24.46 0.40
C LEU A 263 -20.93 23.08 0.02
N SER A 264 -21.42 22.89 -1.19
CA SER A 264 -21.87 21.60 -1.70
C SER A 264 -20.69 20.63 -1.87
N VAL A 265 -19.57 21.09 -2.43
CA VAL A 265 -18.33 20.29 -2.57
C VAL A 265 -17.77 19.88 -1.22
N THR A 266 -17.72 20.80 -0.25
CA THR A 266 -17.20 20.48 1.10
C THR A 266 -18.06 19.46 1.83
N LYS A 267 -19.39 19.56 1.75
CA LYS A 267 -20.32 18.59 2.32
C LYS A 267 -20.12 17.17 1.73
N ILE A 268 -19.87 17.09 0.42
CA ILE A 268 -19.59 15.81 -0.26
C ILE A 268 -18.24 15.24 0.19
N ALA A 269 -17.21 16.08 0.27
CA ALA A 269 -15.86 15.66 0.65
C ALA A 269 -15.79 15.14 2.10
N ASP A 270 -16.54 15.74 3.01
CA ASP A 270 -16.62 15.32 4.41
C ASP A 270 -17.52 14.11 4.66
N GLY A 271 -18.12 13.54 3.59
CA GLY A 271 -19.05 12.40 3.69
C GLY A 271 -20.32 12.71 4.49
N SER A 272 -20.60 14.00 4.75
CA SER A 272 -21.74 14.43 5.57
C SER A 272 -23.06 14.48 4.79
N VAL A 273 -23.03 14.24 3.48
CA VAL A 273 -24.24 14.20 2.64
C VAL A 273 -25.02 12.91 2.94
N LYS A 274 -26.08 13.04 3.71
CA LYS A 274 -27.08 11.98 3.86
C LYS A 274 -28.04 12.05 2.69
N LEU A 275 -27.90 11.13 1.73
CA LEU A 275 -28.80 11.02 0.60
C LEU A 275 -30.23 10.75 1.08
N ARG A 276 -31.18 11.58 0.62
CA ARG A 276 -32.63 11.39 0.85
C ARG A 276 -33.23 10.73 -0.38
N LEU A 277 -32.99 9.43 -0.50
CA LEU A 277 -33.50 8.67 -1.64
C LEU A 277 -35.01 8.50 -1.54
N SER A 278 -35.72 8.87 -2.61
CA SER A 278 -37.16 8.67 -2.80
C SER A 278 -37.46 8.29 -4.24
N ASP A 279 -38.59 7.60 -4.44
CA ASP A 279 -39.02 7.24 -5.78
C ASP A 279 -39.61 8.49 -6.45
N GLN A 280 -39.04 8.88 -7.58
CA GLN A 280 -39.33 10.11 -8.29
C GLN A 280 -39.57 9.83 -9.77
N VAL A 281 -40.43 10.60 -10.40
CA VAL A 281 -40.61 10.60 -11.85
C VAL A 281 -39.57 11.53 -12.48
N VAL A 282 -38.84 11.04 -13.49
CA VAL A 282 -37.73 11.80 -14.11
C VAL A 282 -38.27 13.08 -14.77
N ASP A 283 -39.41 13.02 -15.41
CA ASP A 283 -40.05 14.18 -16.03
C ASP A 283 -40.34 15.32 -15.07
N ASP A 284 -40.78 14.99 -13.84
CA ASP A 284 -41.02 15.99 -12.81
C ASP A 284 -39.74 16.68 -12.37
N ILE A 285 -38.67 15.91 -12.19
CA ILE A 285 -37.35 16.46 -11.83
C ILE A 285 -36.82 17.37 -12.93
N VAL A 286 -36.91 16.95 -14.21
CA VAL A 286 -36.42 17.73 -15.33
C VAL A 286 -37.25 19.00 -15.51
N SER A 287 -38.58 18.90 -15.45
CA SER A 287 -39.50 20.03 -15.57
C SER A 287 -39.28 21.07 -14.48
N GLU A 288 -39.07 20.62 -13.24
CA GLU A 288 -38.77 21.52 -12.12
C GLU A 288 -37.39 22.15 -12.26
N ALA A 289 -36.36 21.39 -12.69
CA ALA A 289 -35.02 21.93 -12.93
C ALA A 289 -35.04 23.04 -14.00
N LEU A 290 -35.83 22.85 -15.08
CA LEU A 290 -35.96 23.83 -16.16
C LEU A 290 -36.62 25.15 -15.74
N ARG A 291 -37.40 25.18 -14.65
CA ARG A 291 -37.96 26.41 -14.08
C ARG A 291 -36.91 27.27 -13.37
N HIS A 292 -35.79 26.66 -12.99
CA HIS A 292 -34.73 27.31 -12.22
C HIS A 292 -33.45 27.61 -13.03
N ILE A 293 -33.47 27.44 -14.35
CA ILE A 293 -32.35 27.79 -15.25
C ILE A 293 -32.27 29.30 -15.51
N ASP A 294 -31.07 29.74 -15.97
CA ASP A 294 -30.80 31.15 -16.32
C ASP A 294 -31.80 31.68 -17.38
N ARG A 295 -32.18 32.93 -17.25
CA ARG A 295 -33.07 33.63 -18.21
C ARG A 295 -32.52 33.66 -19.65
N ARG A 296 -31.19 33.60 -19.82
CA ARG A 296 -30.53 33.46 -21.14
C ARG A 296 -30.90 32.18 -21.87
N SER A 297 -31.44 31.20 -21.16
CA SER A 297 -31.97 29.98 -21.77
C SER A 297 -33.07 30.24 -22.83
N ALA A 298 -33.77 31.37 -22.72
CA ALA A 298 -34.77 31.80 -23.73
C ALA A 298 -34.14 32.04 -25.12
N GLU A 299 -32.82 32.24 -25.21
CA GLU A 299 -32.09 32.38 -26.47
C GLU A 299 -31.70 31.04 -27.09
N HIS A 300 -32.00 29.92 -26.43
CA HIS A 300 -31.61 28.56 -26.85
C HIS A 300 -32.87 27.69 -27.07
N HIS A 301 -32.74 26.68 -27.93
CA HIS A 301 -33.80 25.70 -28.14
C HIS A 301 -33.58 24.48 -27.22
N ILE A 302 -34.25 24.45 -26.06
CA ILE A 302 -34.16 23.35 -25.12
C ILE A 302 -35.28 22.34 -25.43
N THR A 303 -34.87 21.07 -25.68
CA THR A 303 -35.80 19.96 -25.93
C THR A 303 -35.61 18.88 -24.89
N VAL A 304 -36.70 18.33 -24.37
CA VAL A 304 -36.70 17.23 -23.38
C VAL A 304 -37.31 16.01 -24.04
N ASP A 305 -36.67 14.88 -23.87
CA ASP A 305 -37.10 13.59 -24.39
C ASP A 305 -36.87 12.51 -23.27
N CYS A 306 -37.94 12.24 -22.54
CA CYS A 306 -37.92 11.25 -21.45
C CYS A 306 -38.66 9.95 -21.82
N GLY A 307 -39.07 9.80 -23.11
CA GLY A 307 -39.84 8.67 -23.58
C GLY A 307 -41.35 8.81 -23.32
N ASP A 308 -42.12 7.86 -23.83
CA ASP A 308 -43.59 7.89 -23.73
C ASP A 308 -44.13 7.34 -22.39
N GLU A 309 -43.31 6.57 -21.66
CA GLU A 309 -43.69 6.00 -20.36
C GLU A 309 -42.97 6.72 -19.20
N PRO A 310 -43.69 6.99 -18.09
CA PRO A 310 -43.09 7.64 -16.92
C PRO A 310 -41.93 6.81 -16.35
N LEU A 311 -40.72 7.35 -16.39
CA LEU A 311 -39.52 6.71 -15.86
C LEU A 311 -39.39 7.01 -14.36
N LEU A 312 -39.52 5.95 -13.51
CA LEU A 312 -39.33 6.04 -12.07
C LEU A 312 -37.89 5.74 -11.70
N VAL A 313 -37.28 6.61 -10.88
CA VAL A 313 -35.93 6.47 -10.38
C VAL A 313 -35.87 6.72 -8.88
N ARG A 314 -35.05 5.96 -8.17
CA ARG A 314 -34.83 6.14 -6.71
C ARG A 314 -33.61 7.01 -6.49
N VAL A 315 -33.84 8.30 -6.30
CA VAL A 315 -32.78 9.32 -6.23
C VAL A 315 -33.09 10.36 -5.15
N ASP A 316 -32.09 11.19 -4.84
CA ASP A 316 -32.30 12.45 -4.13
C ASP A 316 -32.67 13.52 -5.18
N ALA A 317 -33.95 13.87 -5.25
CA ALA A 317 -34.50 14.78 -6.24
C ALA A 317 -33.78 16.16 -6.21
N GLY A 318 -33.45 16.66 -5.02
CA GLY A 318 -32.79 17.95 -4.85
C GLY A 318 -31.37 17.97 -5.45
N LEU A 319 -30.62 16.91 -5.23
CA LEU A 319 -29.26 16.80 -5.80
C LEU A 319 -29.27 16.59 -7.32
N ILE A 320 -30.16 15.74 -7.84
CA ILE A 320 -30.28 15.55 -9.29
C ILE A 320 -30.74 16.81 -9.97
N MET A 321 -31.73 17.53 -9.41
CA MET A 321 -32.17 18.83 -9.91
C MET A 321 -31.02 19.84 -9.99
N GLN A 322 -30.20 19.94 -8.95
CA GLN A 322 -29.03 20.83 -8.93
C GLN A 322 -27.99 20.45 -10.00
N VAL A 323 -27.77 19.16 -10.23
CA VAL A 323 -26.90 18.66 -11.32
C VAL A 323 -27.46 19.11 -12.69
N LEU A 324 -28.75 18.91 -12.94
CA LEU A 324 -29.39 19.31 -14.18
C LEU A 324 -29.30 20.81 -14.42
N ILE A 325 -29.63 21.64 -13.41
CA ILE A 325 -29.53 23.10 -13.49
C ILE A 325 -28.09 23.51 -13.85
N ASN A 326 -27.10 22.95 -13.18
CA ASN A 326 -25.69 23.26 -13.45
C ASN A 326 -25.25 22.87 -14.87
N LEU A 327 -25.66 21.69 -15.35
CA LEU A 327 -25.32 21.24 -16.69
C LEU A 327 -25.98 22.08 -17.77
N VAL A 328 -27.26 22.40 -17.60
CA VAL A 328 -28.01 23.24 -18.57
C VAL A 328 -27.49 24.68 -18.58
N ASN A 329 -27.22 25.27 -17.41
CA ASN A 329 -26.63 26.62 -17.31
C ASN A 329 -25.24 26.67 -17.95
N ASN A 330 -24.41 25.62 -17.77
CA ASN A 330 -23.14 25.52 -18.47
C ASN A 330 -23.31 25.43 -19.99
N ALA A 331 -24.26 24.62 -20.46
CA ALA A 331 -24.55 24.55 -21.88
C ALA A 331 -25.00 25.91 -22.44
N VAL A 332 -25.91 26.61 -21.78
CA VAL A 332 -26.35 27.95 -22.14
C VAL A 332 -25.21 28.96 -22.17
N LYS A 333 -24.32 28.90 -21.16
CA LYS A 333 -23.21 29.85 -21.03
C LYS A 333 -22.11 29.68 -22.09
N TYR A 334 -21.84 28.43 -22.49
CA TYR A 334 -20.70 28.09 -23.36
C TYR A 334 -21.08 27.76 -24.80
N THR A 335 -22.36 27.91 -25.19
CA THR A 335 -22.80 27.74 -26.57
C THR A 335 -23.35 29.05 -27.14
N PRO A 336 -23.25 29.28 -28.46
CA PRO A 336 -23.82 30.45 -29.10
C PRO A 336 -25.36 30.51 -28.96
N ALA A 337 -25.93 31.71 -28.91
CA ALA A 337 -27.36 31.90 -28.96
C ALA A 337 -27.99 31.16 -30.17
N GLY A 338 -29.16 30.56 -30.01
CA GLY A 338 -29.83 29.73 -31.02
C GLY A 338 -29.36 28.25 -31.03
N SER A 339 -28.44 27.86 -30.17
CA SER A 339 -28.02 26.44 -30.08
C SER A 339 -29.13 25.54 -29.55
N ASN A 340 -29.12 24.26 -30.00
CA ASN A 340 -30.06 23.24 -29.54
C ASN A 340 -29.45 22.49 -28.34
N ILE A 341 -30.12 22.50 -27.20
CA ILE A 341 -29.77 21.73 -25.99
C ILE A 341 -30.82 20.63 -25.83
N ARG A 342 -30.39 19.36 -25.85
CA ARG A 342 -31.31 18.23 -25.70
C ARG A 342 -31.02 17.50 -24.38
N ILE A 343 -32.06 17.29 -23.59
CA ILE A 343 -32.04 16.49 -22.36
C ILE A 343 -32.77 15.19 -22.69
N THR A 344 -32.10 14.04 -22.51
CA THR A 344 -32.67 12.73 -22.82
C THR A 344 -32.53 11.81 -21.62
N ALA A 345 -33.61 11.14 -21.23
CA ALA A 345 -33.61 10.07 -20.22
C ALA A 345 -33.95 8.73 -20.88
N ILE A 346 -33.06 7.75 -20.73
CA ILE A 346 -33.22 6.43 -21.36
C ILE A 346 -33.06 5.36 -20.27
N PRO A 347 -34.01 4.42 -20.12
CA PRO A 347 -33.86 3.28 -19.23
C PRO A 347 -32.71 2.39 -19.73
N ARG A 348 -31.89 1.90 -18.82
CA ARG A 348 -30.82 0.90 -19.12
C ARG A 348 -31.13 -0.44 -18.51
#